data_83a400f71c80b509ffecdd695d26ecd1
#
_entry.id   83a400f71c80b509ffecdd695d26ecd1
#
_cell.length_a   1.000
_cell.length_b   1.000
_cell.length_c   1.000
_cell.angle_alpha   90.00
_cell.angle_beta   90.00
_cell.angle_gamma   90.00
#
_symmetry.space_group_name_H-M   'P 1'
#
loop_
_entity.id
_entity.type
_entity.pdbx_description
1 polymer ?
#
loop_
_entity_poly.entity_id
_entity_poly.type
_entity_poly.pdbx_seq_one_letter_code
_entity_poly.pdbx_strand_id
1 'polypeptide(L)'
;MNIKLLTTTALIAGVAGAASAQELRFMCYSDGNECEVYDDVLTRFEAENEGLDVIVDVVPYQAILENLPVQLADGTGPDLAKVTDLGGLNEYYLDLAPYVDADYWNSSFGETLNWYRAGEGDEGIYGMHSQLTITGPFVNATLFEQAGVEMPGAGATWDEWAAAATEVAEATDADFPMAIDRSGHRVAGPAISYGAQLFDAEGNGQLVDDGFAAFAEQFVAWNEDGTMARDVWAGQGGSTYQDAAQEFINGELVFYYSGSWQVGRMDEQVGDFFDWQVVGSPCGPAGACSGMPGGAGIVGFAQTEHPEAVAKVIDYLASEEVYAEVTARTKNLPAHLGVASAGVDFEDASPAASAALTAFAADLANVSPIAFAYQGYAGNRAMFGITVERLSQAIVGELTVAEALERMTSDLEAAMAESQ
;
A
#
# COMPACT_ATOMS: atom_id res chain seq x y z
N MET A 1 2.62 58.50 -71.60
CA MET A 1 1.71 58.06 -70.56
C MET A 1 2.34 56.81 -69.97
N ASN A 2 3.12 56.99 -68.88
CA ASN A 2 3.91 55.90 -68.26
C ASN A 2 3.11 55.31 -67.12
N ILE A 3 2.72 54.02 -67.28
CA ILE A 3 2.05 53.20 -66.24
C ILE A 3 3.18 52.57 -65.43
N LYS A 4 3.32 52.93 -64.15
CA LYS A 4 4.14 52.19 -63.18
C LYS A 4 3.37 51.07 -62.60
N LEU A 5 3.82 49.81 -62.82
CA LEU A 5 3.34 48.61 -62.18
C LEU A 5 3.92 48.59 -60.74
N LEU A 6 3.08 48.67 -59.75
CA LEU A 6 3.41 48.37 -58.33
C LEU A 6 3.27 46.89 -58.05
N THR A 7 4.39 46.23 -57.83
CA THR A 7 4.45 44.84 -57.34
C THR A 7 4.30 44.83 -55.82
N THR A 8 3.13 44.34 -55.33
CA THR A 8 2.89 44.15 -53.89
C THR A 8 3.41 42.81 -53.51
N THR A 9 4.51 42.78 -52.75
CA THR A 9 5.03 41.53 -52.13
C THR A 9 4.23 41.26 -50.83
N ALA A 10 3.39 40.23 -50.86
CA ALA A 10 2.69 39.73 -49.66
C ALA A 10 3.70 38.98 -48.76
N LEU A 11 4.01 39.54 -47.59
CA LEU A 11 4.74 38.84 -46.53
C LEU A 11 3.76 37.86 -45.85
N ILE A 12 3.93 36.57 -46.07
CA ILE A 12 3.23 35.54 -45.31
C ILE A 12 4.01 35.39 -43.99
N ALA A 13 3.51 36.02 -42.92
CA ALA A 13 3.97 35.76 -41.57
C ALA A 13 3.45 34.39 -41.19
N GLY A 14 4.33 33.37 -41.16
CA GLY A 14 4.05 32.08 -40.57
C GLY A 14 3.83 32.27 -39.07
N VAL A 15 2.61 32.11 -38.60
CA VAL A 15 2.32 31.96 -37.18
C VAL A 15 2.85 30.56 -36.82
N ALA A 16 4.07 30.51 -36.26
CA ALA A 16 4.52 29.35 -35.50
C ALA A 16 3.57 29.28 -34.29
N GLY A 17 2.56 28.44 -34.33
CA GLY A 17 1.78 28.11 -33.18
C GLY A 17 2.76 27.46 -32.17
N ALA A 18 2.98 28.12 -31.04
CA ALA A 18 3.57 27.44 -29.89
C ALA A 18 2.66 26.24 -29.61
N ALA A 19 3.14 25.03 -29.87
CA ALA A 19 2.47 23.83 -29.37
C ALA A 19 2.44 24.02 -27.86
N SER A 20 1.24 24.08 -27.28
CA SER A 20 1.05 24.02 -25.84
C SER A 20 1.60 22.68 -25.40
N ALA A 21 2.41 22.66 -24.35
CA ALA A 21 2.81 21.41 -23.74
C ALA A 21 1.53 20.62 -23.37
N GLN A 22 1.58 19.33 -23.57
CA GLN A 22 0.53 18.42 -23.19
C GLN A 22 0.68 18.17 -21.69
N GLU A 23 -0.24 18.74 -20.89
CA GLU A 23 -0.25 18.64 -19.44
C GLU A 23 -0.92 17.31 -19.02
N LEU A 24 -0.24 16.53 -18.19
CA LEU A 24 -0.73 15.32 -17.56
C LEU A 24 -0.79 15.51 -16.05
N ARG A 25 -1.90 15.16 -15.42
CA ARG A 25 -2.07 15.26 -13.97
C ARG A 25 -1.82 13.90 -13.33
N PHE A 26 -0.80 13.84 -12.48
CA PHE A 26 -0.43 12.67 -11.68
C PHE A 26 -0.81 12.89 -10.21
N MET A 27 -1.90 12.26 -9.75
CA MET A 27 -2.30 12.29 -8.35
C MET A 27 -1.43 11.31 -7.54
N CYS A 28 -0.62 11.83 -6.62
CA CYS A 28 0.37 11.10 -5.85
C CYS A 28 0.17 11.28 -4.36
N TYR A 29 0.30 10.20 -3.58
CA TYR A 29 0.45 10.25 -2.12
C TYR A 29 1.79 9.66 -1.70
N SER A 30 2.33 10.11 -0.57
CA SER A 30 3.57 9.58 0.01
C SER A 30 3.33 8.96 1.38
N ASP A 31 4.01 7.84 1.64
CA ASP A 31 4.26 7.32 2.98
C ASP A 31 5.59 7.89 3.54
N GLY A 32 6.53 8.21 2.65
CA GLY A 32 7.80 8.87 2.88
C GLY A 32 8.03 10.01 1.89
N ASN A 33 8.98 9.84 0.98
CA ASN A 33 9.43 10.84 -0.01
C ASN A 33 9.06 10.49 -1.47
N GLU A 34 8.16 9.53 -1.70
CA GLU A 34 7.92 8.96 -3.03
C GLU A 34 7.52 10.01 -4.06
N CYS A 35 6.59 10.93 -3.71
CA CYS A 35 6.11 11.92 -4.67
C CYS A 35 7.20 12.93 -5.06
N GLU A 36 8.11 13.28 -4.15
CA GLU A 36 9.28 14.12 -4.46
C GLU A 36 10.24 13.41 -5.41
N VAL A 37 10.46 12.10 -5.20
CA VAL A 37 11.31 11.30 -6.07
C VAL A 37 10.68 11.16 -7.46
N TYR A 38 9.36 10.95 -7.55
CA TYR A 38 8.66 10.92 -8.84
C TYR A 38 8.74 12.27 -9.56
N ASP A 39 8.56 13.39 -8.88
CA ASP A 39 8.66 14.73 -9.47
C ASP A 39 10.07 14.97 -10.08
N ASP A 40 11.12 14.56 -9.35
CA ASP A 40 12.50 14.67 -9.83
C ASP A 40 12.79 13.80 -11.07
N VAL A 41 12.37 12.53 -11.05
CA VAL A 41 12.61 11.65 -12.22
C VAL A 41 11.74 12.05 -13.42
N LEU A 42 10.53 12.56 -13.19
CA LEU A 42 9.66 13.04 -14.26
C LEU A 42 10.13 14.35 -14.85
N THR A 43 10.76 15.25 -14.08
CA THR A 43 11.44 16.46 -14.61
C THR A 43 12.54 16.07 -15.62
N ARG A 44 13.27 14.97 -15.40
CA ARG A 44 14.25 14.47 -16.37
C ARG A 44 13.59 13.89 -17.62
N PHE A 45 12.49 13.15 -17.43
CA PHE A 45 11.69 12.63 -18.52
C PHE A 45 11.18 13.74 -19.44
N GLU A 46 10.67 14.85 -18.90
CA GLU A 46 10.19 16.01 -19.63
C GLU A 46 11.29 16.68 -20.45
N ALA A 47 12.49 16.78 -19.90
CA ALA A 47 13.65 17.34 -20.62
C ALA A 47 14.02 16.54 -21.88
N GLU A 48 13.70 15.26 -21.92
CA GLU A 48 13.90 14.36 -23.06
C GLU A 48 12.66 14.25 -23.97
N ASN A 49 11.50 14.75 -23.51
CA ASN A 49 10.20 14.63 -24.16
C ASN A 49 9.55 16.01 -24.33
N GLU A 50 10.19 16.88 -25.11
CA GLU A 50 9.68 18.24 -25.37
C GLU A 50 8.18 18.22 -25.73
N GLY A 51 7.39 19.01 -24.99
CA GLY A 51 5.94 19.12 -25.20
C GLY A 51 5.09 18.22 -24.31
N LEU A 52 5.69 17.48 -23.37
CA LEU A 52 4.99 16.87 -22.24
C LEU A 52 5.31 17.64 -20.97
N ASP A 53 4.32 17.75 -20.07
CA ASP A 53 4.41 18.38 -18.75
C ASP A 53 3.61 17.53 -17.77
N VAL A 54 4.25 16.94 -16.75
CA VAL A 54 3.61 16.02 -15.80
C VAL A 54 3.52 16.68 -14.44
N ILE A 55 2.34 17.14 -14.08
CA ILE A 55 2.09 17.81 -12.80
C ILE A 55 1.85 16.76 -11.73
N VAL A 56 2.77 16.64 -10.78
CA VAL A 56 2.62 15.77 -9.60
C VAL A 56 1.79 16.47 -8.53
N ASP A 57 0.49 16.13 -8.47
CA ASP A 57 -0.44 16.61 -7.45
C ASP A 57 -0.29 15.77 -6.16
N VAL A 58 0.44 16.30 -5.18
CA VAL A 58 0.63 15.61 -3.89
C VAL A 58 -0.62 15.77 -3.02
N VAL A 59 -1.23 14.64 -2.66
CA VAL A 59 -2.46 14.61 -1.87
C VAL A 59 -2.32 13.70 -0.63
N PRO A 60 -3.12 13.91 0.43
CA PRO A 60 -3.20 12.96 1.53
C PRO A 60 -3.69 11.59 1.04
N TYR A 61 -3.19 10.50 1.66
CA TYR A 61 -3.61 9.13 1.33
C TYR A 61 -5.14 8.95 1.34
N GLN A 62 -5.82 9.59 2.28
CA GLN A 62 -7.28 9.55 2.36
C GLN A 62 -7.98 10.08 1.10
N ALA A 63 -7.37 11.05 0.39
CA ALA A 63 -7.93 11.55 -0.86
C ALA A 63 -7.88 10.49 -1.98
N ILE A 64 -6.87 9.63 -1.99
CA ILE A 64 -6.81 8.48 -2.90
C ILE A 64 -7.92 7.48 -2.60
N LEU A 65 -8.24 7.26 -1.32
CA LEU A 65 -9.27 6.29 -0.93
C LEU A 65 -10.71 6.81 -1.13
N GLU A 66 -10.95 8.08 -0.90
CA GLU A 66 -12.30 8.65 -0.82
C GLU A 66 -12.66 9.53 -2.02
N ASN A 67 -11.72 10.40 -2.46
CA ASN A 67 -12.03 11.38 -3.50
C ASN A 67 -11.78 10.84 -4.91
N LEU A 68 -10.71 10.06 -5.11
CA LEU A 68 -10.35 9.54 -6.43
C LEU A 68 -11.48 8.68 -7.04
N PRO A 69 -12.09 7.70 -6.32
CA PRO A 69 -13.20 6.92 -6.89
C PRO A 69 -14.38 7.79 -7.35
N VAL A 70 -14.72 8.83 -6.57
CA VAL A 70 -15.79 9.77 -6.93
C VAL A 70 -15.42 10.57 -8.18
N GLN A 71 -14.19 11.08 -8.27
CA GLN A 71 -13.71 11.81 -9.45
C GLN A 71 -13.70 10.95 -10.72
N LEU A 72 -13.32 9.67 -10.58
CA LEU A 72 -13.36 8.72 -11.71
C LEU A 72 -14.78 8.45 -12.18
N ALA A 73 -15.72 8.22 -11.24
CA ALA A 73 -17.13 8.02 -11.56
C ALA A 73 -17.77 9.24 -12.25
N ASP A 74 -17.34 10.45 -11.88
CA ASP A 74 -17.82 11.71 -12.47
C ASP A 74 -17.06 12.11 -13.75
N GLY A 75 -16.03 11.35 -14.17
CA GLY A 75 -15.19 11.68 -15.33
C GLY A 75 -14.31 12.91 -15.15
N THR A 76 -13.96 13.26 -13.90
CA THR A 76 -13.14 14.43 -13.56
C THR A 76 -11.81 14.08 -12.90
N GLY A 77 -11.46 12.79 -12.92
CA GLY A 77 -10.23 12.27 -12.33
C GLY A 77 -8.95 12.76 -13.03
N PRO A 78 -7.78 12.46 -12.45
CA PRO A 78 -6.47 12.74 -13.06
C PRO A 78 -6.22 11.84 -14.28
N ASP A 79 -5.12 12.08 -15.00
CA ASP A 79 -4.68 11.21 -16.11
C ASP A 79 -4.06 9.91 -15.60
N LEU A 80 -3.31 10.01 -14.48
CA LEU A 80 -2.70 8.87 -13.81
C LEU A 80 -2.66 9.11 -12.30
N ALA A 81 -2.57 8.02 -11.52
CA ALA A 81 -2.46 8.11 -10.07
C ALA A 81 -1.63 6.96 -9.46
N LYS A 82 -1.06 7.23 -8.26
CA LYS A 82 -0.55 6.21 -7.34
C LYS A 82 -1.72 5.70 -6.49
N VAL A 83 -2.10 4.44 -6.66
CA VAL A 83 -3.29 3.82 -6.03
C VAL A 83 -2.93 2.59 -5.22
N THR A 84 -3.75 2.27 -4.22
CA THR A 84 -3.65 1.04 -3.42
C THR A 84 -4.89 0.15 -3.55
N ASP A 85 -5.98 0.65 -4.10
CA ASP A 85 -7.14 -0.14 -4.49
C ASP A 85 -6.93 -0.66 -5.92
N LEU A 86 -6.15 -1.75 -6.02
CA LEU A 86 -5.64 -2.23 -7.30
C LEU A 86 -6.74 -2.91 -8.13
N GLY A 87 -7.53 -3.77 -7.51
CA GLY A 87 -8.61 -4.49 -8.17
C GLY A 87 -9.93 -3.71 -8.23
N GLY A 88 -10.23 -2.89 -7.20
CA GLY A 88 -11.51 -2.19 -7.11
C GLY A 88 -11.69 -1.04 -8.10
N LEU A 89 -10.59 -0.51 -8.66
CA LEU A 89 -10.62 0.56 -9.66
C LEU A 89 -10.40 0.06 -11.10
N ASN A 90 -10.37 -1.24 -11.33
CA ASN A 90 -9.97 -1.83 -12.62
C ASN A 90 -10.83 -1.37 -13.80
N GLU A 91 -12.12 -1.09 -13.59
CA GLU A 91 -13.03 -0.60 -14.64
C GLU A 91 -12.64 0.77 -15.21
N TYR A 92 -11.85 1.56 -14.47
CA TYR A 92 -11.39 2.89 -14.88
C TYR A 92 -10.01 2.89 -15.53
N TYR A 93 -9.28 1.77 -15.50
CA TYR A 93 -7.89 1.73 -15.93
C TYR A 93 -7.74 1.82 -17.45
N LEU A 94 -6.72 2.53 -17.88
CA LEU A 94 -6.23 2.54 -19.25
C LEU A 94 -5.44 1.25 -19.50
N ASP A 95 -5.83 0.48 -20.55
CA ASP A 95 -4.99 -0.63 -21.01
C ASP A 95 -3.75 -0.08 -21.72
N LEU A 96 -2.59 -0.33 -21.13
CA LEU A 96 -1.30 0.09 -21.65
C LEU A 96 -0.75 -0.88 -22.72
N ALA A 97 -1.27 -2.10 -22.83
CA ALA A 97 -0.72 -3.14 -23.72
C ALA A 97 -0.56 -2.69 -25.18
N PRO A 98 -1.43 -1.82 -25.75
CA PRO A 98 -1.24 -1.31 -27.12
C PRO A 98 -0.02 -0.36 -27.29
N TYR A 99 0.54 0.16 -26.19
CA TYR A 99 1.54 1.23 -26.19
C TYR A 99 2.90 0.81 -25.66
N VAL A 100 3.00 -0.36 -25.01
CA VAL A 100 4.21 -0.82 -24.32
C VAL A 100 4.68 -2.18 -24.83
N ASP A 101 5.91 -2.58 -24.47
CA ASP A 101 6.40 -3.94 -24.75
C ASP A 101 5.83 -4.93 -23.74
N ALA A 102 4.78 -5.65 -24.13
CA ALA A 102 4.08 -6.60 -23.27
C ALA A 102 4.99 -7.74 -22.75
N ASP A 103 5.98 -8.18 -23.52
CA ASP A 103 6.93 -9.22 -23.09
C ASP A 103 7.82 -8.69 -21.97
N TYR A 104 8.32 -7.45 -22.10
CA TYR A 104 9.06 -6.78 -21.04
C TYR A 104 8.23 -6.66 -19.76
N TRP A 105 7.00 -6.16 -19.86
CA TRP A 105 6.13 -5.94 -18.72
C TRP A 105 5.77 -7.24 -17.99
N ASN A 106 5.39 -8.29 -18.72
CA ASN A 106 5.08 -9.59 -18.13
C ASN A 106 6.31 -10.24 -17.47
N SER A 107 7.51 -10.09 -18.04
CA SER A 107 8.73 -10.62 -17.45
C SER A 107 9.24 -9.80 -16.25
N SER A 108 8.94 -8.50 -16.22
CA SER A 108 9.41 -7.58 -15.16
C SER A 108 8.49 -7.53 -13.94
N PHE A 109 7.18 -7.62 -14.11
CA PHE A 109 6.22 -7.50 -13.00
C PHE A 109 5.48 -8.80 -12.66
N GLY A 110 5.46 -9.78 -13.57
CA GLY A 110 4.94 -11.11 -13.30
C GLY A 110 3.51 -11.13 -12.75
N GLU A 111 3.31 -11.88 -11.68
CA GLU A 111 1.97 -12.09 -11.10
C GLU A 111 1.37 -10.85 -10.44
N THR A 112 2.15 -9.82 -10.11
CA THR A 112 1.58 -8.58 -9.56
C THR A 112 0.68 -7.84 -10.54
N LEU A 113 0.84 -8.07 -11.85
CA LEU A 113 -0.08 -7.55 -12.88
C LEU A 113 -1.51 -8.09 -12.70
N ASN A 114 -1.68 -9.27 -12.12
CA ASN A 114 -3.00 -9.85 -11.89
C ASN A 114 -3.84 -9.04 -10.89
N TRP A 115 -3.20 -8.26 -10.03
CA TRP A 115 -3.90 -7.41 -9.06
C TRP A 115 -4.68 -6.24 -9.71
N TYR A 116 -4.37 -5.91 -10.97
CA TYR A 116 -5.02 -4.84 -11.73
C TYR A 116 -6.07 -5.36 -12.71
N ARG A 117 -6.13 -6.67 -12.93
CA ARG A 117 -6.97 -7.32 -13.93
C ARG A 117 -8.37 -7.59 -13.40
N ALA A 118 -9.35 -7.58 -14.30
CA ALA A 118 -10.75 -7.84 -13.96
C ALA A 118 -11.03 -9.31 -13.57
N GLY A 119 -10.11 -10.22 -13.87
CA GLY A 119 -10.21 -11.63 -13.50
C GLY A 119 -9.51 -12.56 -14.48
N GLU A 120 -9.81 -13.85 -14.38
CA GLU A 120 -9.20 -14.89 -15.21
C GLU A 120 -9.48 -14.67 -16.71
N GLY A 121 -8.43 -14.66 -17.51
CA GLY A 121 -8.51 -14.42 -18.97
C GLY A 121 -8.36 -12.97 -19.40
N ASP A 122 -8.23 -12.04 -18.47
CA ASP A 122 -7.81 -10.68 -18.76
C ASP A 122 -6.27 -10.63 -18.83
N GLU A 123 -5.74 -10.34 -20.03
CA GLU A 123 -4.30 -10.25 -20.31
C GLU A 123 -3.81 -8.80 -20.45
N GLY A 124 -4.67 -7.80 -20.13
CA GLY A 124 -4.34 -6.38 -20.19
C GLY A 124 -3.19 -5.99 -19.27
N ILE A 125 -2.56 -4.87 -19.56
CA ILE A 125 -1.52 -4.23 -18.73
C ILE A 125 -2.08 -2.89 -18.29
N TYR A 126 -2.41 -2.74 -17.00
CA TYR A 126 -3.15 -1.59 -16.51
C TYR A 126 -2.33 -0.65 -15.61
N GLY A 127 -1.12 -1.06 -15.23
CA GLY A 127 -0.23 -0.25 -14.44
C GLY A 127 0.99 -1.01 -13.94
N MET A 128 1.96 -0.28 -13.43
CA MET A 128 3.12 -0.88 -12.78
C MET A 128 2.91 -0.92 -11.26
N HIS A 129 3.31 -2.02 -10.63
CA HIS A 129 3.40 -2.06 -9.18
C HIS A 129 4.64 -1.29 -8.74
N SER A 130 4.42 -0.08 -8.21
CA SER A 130 5.50 0.89 -7.96
C SER A 130 6.28 0.62 -6.68
N GLN A 131 5.65 -0.02 -5.71
CA GLN A 131 6.26 -0.50 -4.47
C GLN A 131 5.55 -1.75 -4.00
N LEU A 132 6.29 -2.81 -3.72
CA LEU A 132 5.76 -3.98 -3.05
C LEU A 132 5.86 -3.76 -1.54
N THR A 133 4.85 -4.15 -0.81
CA THR A 133 4.86 -4.07 0.65
C THR A 133 4.41 -5.37 1.27
N ILE A 134 4.77 -5.55 2.53
CA ILE A 134 4.26 -6.63 3.37
C ILE A 134 4.03 -6.12 4.78
N THR A 135 2.92 -6.53 5.40
CA THR A 135 2.68 -6.23 6.82
C THR A 135 3.60 -7.06 7.70
N GLY A 136 4.05 -6.47 8.79
CA GLY A 136 4.90 -7.14 9.77
C GLY A 136 5.28 -6.20 10.90
N PRO A 137 5.87 -6.73 11.96
CA PRO A 137 6.13 -5.99 13.17
C PRO A 137 7.49 -5.30 13.21
N PHE A 138 7.48 -4.07 13.75
CA PHE A 138 8.64 -3.38 14.30
C PHE A 138 8.72 -3.64 15.80
N VAL A 139 9.90 -3.81 16.34
CA VAL A 139 10.13 -4.09 17.76
C VAL A 139 11.17 -3.11 18.31
N ASN A 140 10.88 -2.52 19.46
CA ASN A 140 11.82 -1.68 20.18
C ASN A 140 12.81 -2.57 20.96
N ALA A 141 13.97 -2.83 20.38
CA ALA A 141 14.99 -3.72 20.95
C ALA A 141 15.59 -3.15 22.25
N THR A 142 15.69 -1.83 22.35
CA THR A 142 16.19 -1.16 23.55
C THR A 142 15.28 -1.44 24.77
N LEU A 143 13.96 -1.46 24.60
CA LEU A 143 13.05 -1.78 25.70
C LEU A 143 13.19 -3.24 26.15
N PHE A 144 13.38 -4.19 25.25
CA PHE A 144 13.68 -5.59 25.58
C PHE A 144 14.99 -5.72 26.38
N GLU A 145 16.05 -5.01 25.97
CA GLU A 145 17.32 -4.99 26.68
C GLU A 145 17.18 -4.38 28.09
N GLN A 146 16.47 -3.26 28.21
CA GLN A 146 16.24 -2.59 29.51
C GLN A 146 15.43 -3.45 30.47
N ALA A 147 14.40 -4.15 29.97
CA ALA A 147 13.58 -5.08 30.75
C ALA A 147 14.34 -6.36 31.13
N GLY A 148 15.39 -6.73 30.38
CA GLY A 148 16.09 -8.00 30.53
C GLY A 148 15.23 -9.20 30.08
N VAL A 149 14.25 -8.97 29.22
CA VAL A 149 13.36 -9.98 28.63
C VAL A 149 13.95 -10.46 27.32
N GLU A 150 13.96 -11.78 27.11
CA GLU A 150 14.41 -12.35 25.85
C GLU A 150 13.35 -12.12 24.76
N MET A 151 13.78 -11.56 23.63
CA MET A 151 12.89 -11.33 22.49
C MET A 151 12.46 -12.67 21.87
N PRO A 152 11.15 -12.90 21.59
CA PRO A 152 10.69 -14.11 20.94
C PRO A 152 11.38 -14.34 19.59
N GLY A 153 11.74 -15.59 19.32
CA GLY A 153 12.47 -15.96 18.10
C GLY A 153 11.58 -16.13 16.88
N ALA A 154 12.18 -16.50 15.76
CA ALA A 154 11.48 -16.81 14.53
C ALA A 154 10.44 -17.94 14.74
N GLY A 155 9.22 -17.75 14.23
CA GLY A 155 8.12 -18.68 14.41
C GLY A 155 7.37 -18.54 15.74
N ALA A 156 7.69 -17.54 16.56
CA ALA A 156 6.92 -17.24 17.76
C ALA A 156 5.48 -16.88 17.43
N THR A 157 4.59 -17.25 18.32
CA THR A 157 3.16 -17.04 18.18
C THR A 157 2.74 -15.63 18.60
N TRP A 158 1.55 -15.21 18.21
CA TRP A 158 0.94 -13.97 18.68
C TRP A 158 0.87 -13.90 20.21
N ASP A 159 0.53 -15.02 20.87
CA ASP A 159 0.44 -15.08 22.34
C ASP A 159 1.83 -14.93 23.00
N GLU A 160 2.88 -15.52 22.42
CA GLU A 160 4.24 -15.37 22.91
C GLU A 160 4.73 -13.93 22.77
N TRP A 161 4.43 -13.25 21.64
CA TRP A 161 4.74 -11.86 21.46
C TRP A 161 3.95 -10.95 22.41
N ALA A 162 2.64 -11.20 22.58
CA ALA A 162 1.79 -10.45 23.50
C ALA A 162 2.29 -10.57 24.95
N ALA A 163 2.64 -11.78 25.39
CA ALA A 163 3.19 -12.01 26.72
C ALA A 163 4.53 -11.29 26.92
N ALA A 164 5.47 -11.43 25.98
CA ALA A 164 6.77 -10.79 26.08
C ALA A 164 6.68 -9.26 26.04
N ALA A 165 5.87 -8.71 25.14
CA ALA A 165 5.68 -7.26 25.05
C ALA A 165 5.02 -6.68 26.31
N THR A 166 4.07 -7.40 26.91
CA THR A 166 3.44 -7.00 28.20
C THR A 166 4.48 -7.01 29.34
N GLU A 167 5.31 -8.06 29.43
CA GLU A 167 6.37 -8.13 30.44
C GLU A 167 7.38 -6.97 30.29
N VAL A 168 7.75 -6.65 29.05
CA VAL A 168 8.64 -5.50 28.75
C VAL A 168 7.98 -4.18 29.15
N ALA A 169 6.71 -3.94 28.78
CA ALA A 169 6.03 -2.71 29.14
C ALA A 169 5.86 -2.55 30.66
N GLU A 170 5.59 -3.64 31.39
CA GLU A 170 5.51 -3.61 32.87
C GLU A 170 6.87 -3.32 33.56
N ALA A 171 7.97 -3.70 32.90
CA ALA A 171 9.35 -3.54 33.43
C ALA A 171 10.02 -2.23 33.02
N THR A 172 9.45 -1.49 32.09
CA THR A 172 9.99 -0.26 31.51
C THR A 172 9.01 0.91 31.62
N ASP A 173 9.34 2.05 31.01
CA ASP A 173 8.43 3.21 30.92
C ASP A 173 7.61 3.21 29.62
N ALA A 174 7.45 2.05 28.94
CA ALA A 174 6.61 1.97 27.75
C ALA A 174 5.13 2.01 28.13
N ASP A 175 4.37 2.84 27.43
CA ASP A 175 2.94 3.02 27.69
C ASP A 175 2.10 1.85 27.17
N PHE A 176 2.55 1.22 26.05
CA PHE A 176 1.79 0.21 25.35
C PHE A 176 2.65 -1.03 25.01
N PRO A 177 2.18 -2.24 25.35
CA PRO A 177 2.82 -3.48 24.90
C PRO A 177 2.81 -3.64 23.39
N MET A 178 1.63 -3.55 22.77
CA MET A 178 1.44 -3.80 21.34
C MET A 178 0.51 -2.79 20.69
N ALA A 179 0.69 -2.61 19.37
CA ALA A 179 -0.30 -1.95 18.53
C ALA A 179 -0.38 -2.64 17.16
N ILE A 180 -1.58 -2.67 16.61
CA ILE A 180 -1.86 -3.01 15.20
C ILE A 180 -2.54 -1.79 14.60
N ASP A 181 -2.06 -1.28 13.46
CA ASP A 181 -2.69 -0.18 12.75
C ASP A 181 -4.17 -0.46 12.48
N ARG A 182 -4.99 0.56 12.62
CA ARG A 182 -6.44 0.49 12.37
C ARG A 182 -6.71 0.39 10.89
N SER A 183 -6.69 -0.85 10.39
CA SER A 183 -6.93 -1.17 8.98
C SER A 183 -7.34 -2.63 8.84
N GLY A 184 -8.34 -2.91 8.00
CA GLY A 184 -8.74 -4.27 7.66
C GLY A 184 -7.62 -5.07 6.99
N HIS A 185 -6.76 -4.40 6.23
CA HIS A 185 -5.58 -5.02 5.64
C HIS A 185 -4.59 -5.55 6.71
N ARG A 186 -4.40 -4.83 7.84
CA ARG A 186 -3.52 -5.28 8.95
C ARG A 186 -4.16 -6.40 9.77
N VAL A 187 -5.49 -6.48 9.78
CA VAL A 187 -6.24 -7.58 10.42
C VAL A 187 -6.18 -8.86 9.59
N ALA A 188 -6.18 -8.76 8.27
CA ALA A 188 -6.28 -9.93 7.39
C ALA A 188 -5.12 -10.93 7.56
N GLY A 189 -3.86 -10.49 7.63
CA GLY A 189 -2.71 -11.38 7.85
C GLY A 189 -2.81 -12.17 9.16
N PRO A 190 -2.97 -11.49 10.31
CA PRO A 190 -3.26 -12.14 11.59
C PRO A 190 -4.46 -13.10 11.54
N ALA A 191 -5.59 -12.71 10.94
CA ALA A 191 -6.76 -13.58 10.81
C ALA A 191 -6.44 -14.85 9.99
N ILE A 192 -5.68 -14.73 8.88
CA ILE A 192 -5.21 -15.90 8.11
C ILE A 192 -4.35 -16.81 8.99
N SER A 193 -3.52 -16.28 9.88
CA SER A 193 -2.70 -17.08 10.79
C SER A 193 -3.55 -17.88 11.80
N TYR A 194 -4.77 -17.41 12.09
CA TYR A 194 -5.77 -18.11 12.88
C TYR A 194 -6.64 -19.06 12.04
N GLY A 195 -6.49 -19.07 10.72
CA GLY A 195 -7.17 -20.00 9.82
C GLY A 195 -8.25 -19.39 8.94
N ALA A 196 -8.40 -18.06 8.95
CA ALA A 196 -9.35 -17.37 8.07
C ALA A 196 -9.03 -17.66 6.59
N GLN A 197 -10.08 -17.94 5.81
CA GLN A 197 -9.96 -18.21 4.38
C GLN A 197 -10.23 -16.98 3.52
N LEU A 198 -11.02 -16.03 4.01
CA LEU A 198 -11.42 -14.77 3.34
C LEU A 198 -12.17 -14.94 2.02
N PHE A 199 -12.36 -16.17 1.58
CA PHE A 199 -13.12 -16.57 0.39
C PHE A 199 -13.95 -17.80 0.67
N ASP A 200 -15.13 -17.89 0.03
CA ASP A 200 -15.93 -19.09 0.00
C ASP A 200 -15.36 -20.14 -1.00
N ALA A 201 -16.02 -21.29 -1.12
CA ALA A 201 -15.60 -22.35 -2.02
C ALA A 201 -15.74 -21.99 -3.51
N GLU A 202 -16.54 -20.99 -3.83
CA GLU A 202 -16.78 -20.45 -5.15
C GLU A 202 -15.82 -19.31 -5.51
N GLY A 203 -14.99 -18.83 -4.55
CA GLY A 203 -14.02 -17.75 -4.72
C GLY A 203 -14.60 -16.35 -4.48
N ASN A 204 -15.82 -16.24 -3.95
CA ASN A 204 -16.36 -14.95 -3.55
C ASN A 204 -15.79 -14.53 -2.18
N GLY A 205 -15.71 -13.22 -1.93
CA GLY A 205 -15.28 -12.72 -0.64
C GLY A 205 -16.17 -13.23 0.51
N GLN A 206 -15.56 -13.83 1.51
CA GLN A 206 -16.20 -14.27 2.75
C GLN A 206 -15.39 -13.72 3.92
N LEU A 207 -15.96 -12.76 4.66
CA LEU A 207 -15.20 -12.09 5.71
C LEU A 207 -15.13 -12.93 6.99
N VAL A 208 -16.22 -13.59 7.36
CA VAL A 208 -16.35 -14.31 8.63
C VAL A 208 -16.38 -15.82 8.43
N ASP A 209 -15.40 -16.50 9.05
CA ASP A 209 -15.34 -17.94 9.27
C ASP A 209 -14.79 -18.21 10.69
N ASP A 210 -14.61 -19.49 11.05
CA ASP A 210 -14.13 -19.88 12.39
C ASP A 210 -12.73 -19.27 12.70
N GLY A 211 -11.85 -19.14 11.70
CA GLY A 211 -10.52 -18.56 11.86
C GLY A 211 -10.57 -17.06 12.10
N PHE A 212 -11.36 -16.35 11.30
CA PHE A 212 -11.57 -14.91 11.49
C PHE A 212 -12.23 -14.61 12.84
N ALA A 213 -13.25 -15.40 13.22
CA ALA A 213 -13.93 -15.25 14.50
C ALA A 213 -12.97 -15.43 15.68
N ALA A 214 -12.13 -16.48 15.65
CA ALA A 214 -11.14 -16.73 16.69
C ALA A 214 -10.13 -15.57 16.82
N PHE A 215 -9.65 -15.02 15.70
CA PHE A 215 -8.78 -13.85 15.74
C PHE A 215 -9.51 -12.60 16.28
N ALA A 216 -10.75 -12.35 15.84
CA ALA A 216 -11.54 -11.19 16.29
C ALA A 216 -11.78 -11.22 17.82
N GLU A 217 -12.12 -12.40 18.36
CA GLU A 217 -12.26 -12.59 19.82
C GLU A 217 -10.96 -12.28 20.57
N GLN A 218 -9.85 -12.81 20.09
CA GLN A 218 -8.52 -12.54 20.68
C GLN A 218 -8.12 -11.07 20.57
N PHE A 219 -8.33 -10.45 19.41
CA PHE A 219 -7.97 -9.07 19.18
C PHE A 219 -8.78 -8.10 20.04
N VAL A 220 -10.07 -8.33 20.20
CA VAL A 220 -10.90 -7.54 21.12
C VAL A 220 -10.46 -7.74 22.56
N ALA A 221 -10.16 -8.96 22.99
CA ALA A 221 -9.66 -9.26 24.33
C ALA A 221 -8.36 -8.50 24.63
N TRP A 222 -7.40 -8.47 23.71
CA TRP A 222 -6.15 -7.69 23.87
C TRP A 222 -6.38 -6.16 23.98
N ASN A 223 -7.42 -5.64 23.33
CA ASN A 223 -7.80 -4.23 23.47
C ASN A 223 -8.52 -3.95 24.81
N GLU A 224 -9.19 -4.94 25.39
CA GLU A 224 -9.89 -4.81 26.69
C GLU A 224 -8.92 -4.95 27.89
N ASP A 225 -7.92 -5.81 27.78
CA ASP A 225 -6.99 -6.10 28.89
C ASP A 225 -5.74 -5.18 28.90
N GLY A 226 -5.59 -4.32 27.91
CA GLY A 226 -4.48 -3.36 27.82
C GLY A 226 -3.23 -3.88 27.11
N THR A 227 -3.26 -5.07 26.52
CA THR A 227 -2.19 -5.59 25.66
C THR A 227 -2.00 -4.73 24.40
N MET A 228 -3.11 -4.19 23.86
CA MET A 228 -3.08 -3.29 22.68
C MET A 228 -3.23 -1.83 23.07
N ALA A 229 -2.61 -0.94 22.30
CA ALA A 229 -2.86 0.50 22.32
C ALA A 229 -4.29 0.79 21.82
N ARG A 230 -5.26 0.66 22.72
CA ARG A 230 -6.69 0.68 22.43
C ARG A 230 -7.13 1.92 21.67
N ASP A 231 -6.53 3.07 21.92
CA ASP A 231 -6.94 4.36 21.33
C ASP A 231 -6.73 4.39 19.80
N VAL A 232 -5.84 3.57 19.27
CA VAL A 232 -5.64 3.39 17.81
C VAL A 232 -6.96 2.92 17.15
N TRP A 233 -7.73 2.07 17.84
CA TRP A 233 -8.99 1.51 17.33
C TRP A 233 -10.23 2.21 17.87
N ALA A 234 -10.18 2.73 19.09
CA ALA A 234 -11.30 3.35 19.77
C ALA A 234 -11.47 4.84 19.47
N GLY A 235 -10.40 5.53 19.03
CA GLY A 235 -10.39 6.99 18.88
C GLY A 235 -11.12 7.54 17.66
N GLN A 236 -11.45 6.70 16.67
CA GLN A 236 -12.02 7.11 15.39
C GLN A 236 -13.33 6.35 15.09
N GLY A 237 -14.27 7.04 14.44
CA GLY A 237 -15.48 6.41 13.90
C GLY A 237 -15.28 5.89 12.47
N GLY A 238 -16.24 5.08 12.00
CA GLY A 238 -16.28 4.54 10.63
C GLY A 238 -15.08 3.65 10.29
N SER A 239 -14.64 3.69 9.03
CA SER A 239 -13.53 2.88 8.51
C SER A 239 -12.22 3.68 8.33
N THR A 240 -12.08 4.85 8.96
CA THR A 240 -10.90 5.71 8.84
C THR A 240 -9.63 4.99 9.26
N TYR A 241 -8.60 5.06 8.42
CA TYR A 241 -7.26 4.54 8.73
C TYR A 241 -6.61 5.35 9.87
N GLN A 242 -5.91 4.65 10.76
CA GLN A 242 -5.03 5.26 11.77
C GLN A 242 -3.82 4.35 12.01
N ASP A 243 -2.63 4.93 12.08
CA ASP A 243 -1.42 4.22 12.48
C ASP A 243 -1.02 4.52 13.93
N ALA A 244 -0.13 3.69 14.49
CA ALA A 244 0.51 3.87 15.79
C ALA A 244 2.00 4.20 15.64
N ALA A 245 2.39 4.75 14.49
CA ALA A 245 3.80 5.00 14.21
C ALA A 245 4.39 6.05 15.15
N GLN A 246 3.59 7.05 15.56
CA GLN A 246 4.09 8.11 16.44
C GLN A 246 4.40 7.58 17.86
N GLU A 247 3.56 6.68 18.39
CA GLU A 247 3.78 6.02 19.67
C GLU A 247 5.06 5.17 19.63
N PHE A 248 5.30 4.48 18.50
CA PHE A 248 6.56 3.73 18.33
C PHE A 248 7.77 4.66 18.23
N ILE A 249 7.72 5.71 17.42
CA ILE A 249 8.80 6.69 17.24
C ILE A 249 9.15 7.39 18.56
N ASN A 250 8.16 7.65 19.40
CA ASN A 250 8.38 8.23 20.75
C ASN A 250 9.02 7.23 21.74
N GLY A 251 9.12 5.95 21.41
CA GLY A 251 9.60 4.90 22.29
C GLY A 251 8.57 4.42 23.33
N GLU A 252 7.30 4.76 23.15
CA GLU A 252 6.18 4.46 24.04
C GLU A 252 5.58 3.06 23.77
N LEU A 253 5.96 2.41 22.64
CA LEU A 253 5.38 1.17 22.16
C LEU A 253 6.46 0.09 21.98
N VAL A 254 6.23 -1.11 22.53
CA VAL A 254 7.19 -2.23 22.49
C VAL A 254 7.15 -2.96 21.14
N PHE A 255 5.94 -3.33 20.67
CA PHE A 255 5.71 -4.10 19.45
C PHE A 255 4.69 -3.39 18.58
N TYR A 256 5.08 -3.02 17.36
CA TYR A 256 4.25 -2.28 16.40
C TYR A 256 4.01 -3.06 15.12
N TYR A 257 2.78 -3.55 14.90
CA TYR A 257 2.42 -4.29 13.69
C TYR A 257 1.86 -3.34 12.63
N SER A 258 2.68 -3.06 11.62
CA SER A 258 2.34 -2.20 10.48
C SER A 258 2.86 -2.83 9.19
N GLY A 259 3.95 -2.34 8.61
CA GLY A 259 4.57 -2.96 7.45
C GLY A 259 5.72 -2.17 6.83
N SER A 260 6.28 -2.73 5.76
CA SER A 260 7.54 -2.29 5.16
C SER A 260 7.55 -0.83 4.66
N TRP A 261 6.40 -0.23 4.35
CA TRP A 261 6.30 1.20 3.95
C TRP A 261 6.71 2.17 5.07
N GLN A 262 6.72 1.70 6.32
CA GLN A 262 7.13 2.53 7.47
C GLN A 262 8.67 2.58 7.66
N VAL A 263 9.45 1.75 6.96
CA VAL A 263 10.90 1.65 7.19
C VAL A 263 11.60 2.99 6.99
N GLY A 264 11.28 3.71 5.91
CA GLY A 264 11.85 5.03 5.66
C GLY A 264 11.53 6.04 6.77
N ARG A 265 10.28 6.04 7.26
CA ARG A 265 9.84 6.89 8.38
C ARG A 265 10.53 6.52 9.70
N MET A 266 10.68 5.22 10.00
CA MET A 266 11.40 4.78 11.19
C MET A 266 12.87 5.14 11.11
N ASP A 267 13.51 4.95 9.96
CA ASP A 267 14.91 5.32 9.72
C ASP A 267 15.16 6.81 9.97
N GLU A 268 14.29 7.68 9.47
CA GLU A 268 14.42 9.13 9.60
C GLU A 268 14.07 9.65 11.01
N GLN A 269 12.96 9.14 11.60
CA GLN A 269 12.37 9.77 12.78
C GLN A 269 12.78 9.09 14.10
N VAL A 270 13.09 7.79 14.11
CA VAL A 270 13.71 7.14 15.25
C VAL A 270 15.21 7.44 15.30
N GLY A 271 15.91 7.36 14.13
CA GLY A 271 17.33 7.62 14.06
C GLY A 271 18.11 6.83 15.12
N ASP A 272 18.93 7.54 15.93
CA ASP A 272 19.74 6.97 17.02
C ASP A 272 19.03 7.05 18.40
N PHE A 273 17.72 7.32 18.45
CA PHE A 273 17.01 7.50 19.73
C PHE A 273 16.89 6.18 20.50
N PHE A 274 16.61 5.07 19.80
CA PHE A 274 16.64 3.70 20.34
C PHE A 274 16.90 2.69 19.23
N ASP A 275 17.37 1.50 19.62
CA ASP A 275 17.58 0.39 18.69
C ASP A 275 16.23 -0.29 18.38
N TRP A 276 15.91 -0.42 17.10
CA TRP A 276 14.72 -1.10 16.60
C TRP A 276 15.06 -2.14 15.55
N GLN A 277 14.18 -3.10 15.39
CA GLN A 277 14.31 -4.12 14.36
C GLN A 277 12.95 -4.60 13.85
N VAL A 278 12.95 -5.20 12.68
CA VAL A 278 11.83 -5.95 12.13
C VAL A 278 12.03 -7.43 12.41
N VAL A 279 10.97 -8.10 12.81
CA VAL A 279 10.93 -9.56 12.99
C VAL A 279 9.88 -10.16 12.07
N GLY A 280 9.95 -11.47 11.82
CA GLY A 280 8.93 -12.14 11.00
C GLY A 280 7.54 -12.04 11.60
N SER A 281 6.52 -12.09 10.76
CA SER A 281 5.11 -12.08 11.21
C SER A 281 4.85 -13.20 12.21
N PRO A 282 4.17 -12.92 13.36
CA PRO A 282 3.85 -13.95 14.34
C PRO A 282 3.00 -15.08 13.76
N CYS A 283 3.20 -16.27 14.26
CA CYS A 283 2.42 -17.44 13.85
C CYS A 283 1.12 -17.53 14.66
N GLY A 284 0.05 -17.93 14.00
CA GLY A 284 -1.23 -18.21 14.65
C GLY A 284 -1.46 -19.71 14.87
N PRO A 285 -2.58 -20.08 15.51
CA PRO A 285 -2.94 -21.48 15.81
C PRO A 285 -3.04 -22.38 14.58
N ALA A 286 -3.32 -21.82 13.40
CA ALA A 286 -3.37 -22.57 12.15
C ALA A 286 -1.98 -22.89 11.56
N GLY A 287 -0.90 -22.40 12.21
CA GLY A 287 0.49 -22.66 11.81
C GLY A 287 0.99 -21.76 10.68
N ALA A 288 0.19 -20.82 10.22
CA ALA A 288 0.62 -19.81 9.26
C ALA A 288 1.30 -18.63 9.99
N CYS A 289 2.35 -18.06 9.39
CA CYS A 289 3.10 -16.93 9.89
C CYS A 289 3.24 -15.93 8.73
N SER A 290 2.11 -15.42 8.22
CA SER A 290 2.09 -14.63 7.00
C SER A 290 1.60 -13.21 7.28
N GLY A 291 2.37 -12.23 6.78
CA GLY A 291 1.86 -10.89 6.58
C GLY A 291 0.94 -10.79 5.36
N MET A 292 0.27 -9.65 5.22
CA MET A 292 -0.46 -9.30 4.00
C MET A 292 0.49 -8.61 3.01
N PRO A 293 0.60 -9.10 1.78
CA PRO A 293 1.28 -8.35 0.73
C PRO A 293 0.40 -7.17 0.32
N GLY A 294 1.01 -6.17 -0.28
CA GLY A 294 0.29 -5.00 -0.76
C GLY A 294 1.23 -4.04 -1.45
N GLY A 295 0.91 -2.78 -1.35
CA GLY A 295 1.68 -1.70 -1.93
C GLY A 295 0.84 -0.80 -2.81
N ALA A 296 1.51 -0.04 -3.66
CA ALA A 296 0.87 0.87 -4.56
C ALA A 296 1.25 0.60 -6.01
N GLY A 297 0.33 0.87 -6.89
CA GLY A 297 0.56 0.89 -8.32
C GLY A 297 0.45 2.28 -8.89
N ILE A 298 1.17 2.55 -9.97
CA ILE A 298 0.93 3.70 -10.83
C ILE A 298 0.11 3.22 -12.02
N VAL A 299 -1.07 3.79 -12.16
CA VAL A 299 -2.06 3.43 -13.19
C VAL A 299 -2.43 4.65 -14.01
N GLY A 300 -2.76 4.46 -15.30
CA GLY A 300 -3.45 5.46 -16.12
C GLY A 300 -4.95 5.23 -16.11
N PHE A 301 -5.72 6.27 -16.41
CA PHE A 301 -7.18 6.16 -16.48
C PHE A 301 -7.69 6.29 -17.91
N ALA A 302 -8.67 5.43 -18.28
CA ALA A 302 -9.24 5.37 -19.62
C ALA A 302 -9.93 6.67 -20.08
N GLN A 303 -10.29 7.53 -19.14
CA GLN A 303 -10.90 8.84 -19.42
C GLN A 303 -9.93 9.90 -19.92
N THR A 304 -8.59 9.65 -19.86
CA THR A 304 -7.58 10.61 -20.31
C THR A 304 -7.75 10.96 -21.79
N GLU A 305 -7.54 12.21 -22.15
CA GLU A 305 -7.46 12.64 -23.55
C GLU A 305 -6.08 12.30 -24.20
N HIS A 306 -5.14 11.77 -23.39
CA HIS A 306 -3.73 11.59 -23.76
C HIS A 306 -3.18 10.19 -23.50
N PRO A 307 -3.84 9.10 -23.95
CA PRO A 307 -3.50 7.74 -23.58
C PRO A 307 -2.05 7.33 -23.94
N GLU A 308 -1.54 7.75 -25.11
CA GLU A 308 -0.14 7.47 -25.51
C GLU A 308 0.87 8.15 -24.60
N ALA A 309 0.59 9.39 -24.16
CA ALA A 309 1.48 10.12 -23.29
C ALA A 309 1.48 9.55 -21.87
N VAL A 310 0.31 9.20 -21.34
CA VAL A 310 0.17 8.49 -20.05
C VAL A 310 0.93 7.16 -20.06
N ALA A 311 0.72 6.35 -21.10
CA ALA A 311 1.44 5.08 -21.25
C ALA A 311 2.96 5.30 -21.30
N LYS A 312 3.43 6.33 -22.02
CA LYS A 312 4.86 6.65 -22.11
C LYS A 312 5.47 7.06 -20.76
N VAL A 313 4.73 7.81 -19.95
CA VAL A 313 5.16 8.20 -18.59
C VAL A 313 5.27 6.94 -17.71
N ILE A 314 4.26 6.07 -17.72
CA ILE A 314 4.24 4.87 -16.89
C ILE A 314 5.33 3.89 -17.35
N ASP A 315 5.53 3.72 -18.65
CA ASP A 315 6.58 2.86 -19.22
C ASP A 315 8.00 3.36 -18.86
N TYR A 316 8.21 4.68 -18.87
CA TYR A 316 9.47 5.27 -18.40
C TYR A 316 9.73 4.94 -16.93
N LEU A 317 8.74 5.12 -16.06
CA LEU A 317 8.85 4.80 -14.64
C LEU A 317 9.03 3.29 -14.40
N ALA A 318 8.48 2.44 -15.29
CA ALA A 318 8.58 0.98 -15.25
C ALA A 318 9.93 0.46 -15.77
N SER A 319 10.72 1.28 -16.45
CA SER A 319 12.06 0.87 -16.94
C SER A 319 12.97 0.46 -15.79
N GLU A 320 13.76 -0.59 -15.94
CA GLU A 320 14.59 -1.18 -14.88
C GLU A 320 15.50 -0.14 -14.21
N GLU A 321 16.10 0.77 -14.97
CA GLU A 321 17.00 1.81 -14.49
C GLU A 321 16.26 2.81 -13.59
N VAL A 322 15.15 3.38 -14.08
CA VAL A 322 14.36 4.38 -13.32
C VAL A 322 13.68 3.74 -12.12
N TYR A 323 13.13 2.54 -12.31
CA TYR A 323 12.49 1.80 -11.23
C TYR A 323 13.48 1.48 -10.10
N ALA A 324 14.71 1.04 -10.43
CA ALA A 324 15.76 0.78 -9.44
C ALA A 324 16.16 2.05 -8.68
N GLU A 325 16.33 3.18 -9.39
CA GLU A 325 16.62 4.47 -8.75
C GLU A 325 15.51 4.90 -7.79
N VAL A 326 14.25 4.88 -8.23
CA VAL A 326 13.10 5.22 -7.39
C VAL A 326 13.05 4.31 -6.15
N THR A 327 13.22 3.00 -6.33
CA THR A 327 13.21 2.03 -5.24
C THR A 327 14.33 2.31 -4.23
N ALA A 328 15.55 2.60 -4.69
CA ALA A 328 16.69 2.90 -3.82
C ALA A 328 16.46 4.16 -2.99
N ARG A 329 15.95 5.23 -3.61
CA ARG A 329 15.70 6.54 -2.97
C ARG A 329 14.52 6.53 -2.01
N THR A 330 13.50 5.69 -2.27
CA THR A 330 12.27 5.65 -1.46
C THR A 330 12.29 4.59 -0.39
N LYS A 331 13.35 3.74 -0.33
CA LYS A 331 13.48 2.63 0.62
C LYS A 331 12.27 1.68 0.62
N ASN A 332 11.72 1.40 -0.58
CA ASN A 332 10.61 0.48 -0.79
C ASN A 332 11.09 -0.88 -1.33
N LEU A 333 10.30 -1.93 -1.10
CA LEU A 333 10.58 -3.23 -1.69
C LEU A 333 10.21 -3.22 -3.18
N PRO A 334 11.09 -3.73 -4.07
CA PRO A 334 10.82 -3.75 -5.49
C PRO A 334 9.81 -4.84 -5.88
N ALA A 335 8.83 -4.48 -6.69
CA ALA A 335 7.98 -5.43 -7.41
C ALA A 335 8.58 -5.81 -8.78
N HIS A 336 9.48 -5.01 -9.31
CA HIS A 336 10.19 -5.32 -10.56
C HIS A 336 11.18 -6.47 -10.34
N LEU A 337 10.91 -7.62 -10.96
CA LEU A 337 11.66 -8.88 -10.73
C LEU A 337 13.15 -8.78 -11.02
N GLY A 338 13.53 -8.01 -12.06
CA GLY A 338 14.94 -7.75 -12.39
C GLY A 338 15.64 -7.00 -11.28
N VAL A 339 15.02 -5.92 -10.77
CA VAL A 339 15.56 -5.10 -9.67
C VAL A 339 15.61 -5.90 -8.37
N ALA A 340 14.54 -6.66 -8.05
CA ALA A 340 14.52 -7.54 -6.88
C ALA A 340 15.64 -8.60 -6.93
N SER A 341 15.88 -9.19 -8.11
CA SER A 341 16.92 -10.21 -8.32
C SER A 341 18.35 -9.64 -8.25
N ALA A 342 18.54 -8.41 -8.72
CA ALA A 342 19.83 -7.73 -8.63
C ALA A 342 20.18 -7.29 -7.20
N GLY A 343 19.17 -7.11 -6.36
CA GLY A 343 19.28 -6.47 -5.05
C GLY A 343 19.30 -4.95 -5.17
N VAL A 344 18.87 -4.28 -4.12
CA VAL A 344 18.80 -2.82 -4.06
C VAL A 344 19.82 -2.29 -3.04
N ASP A 345 20.64 -1.34 -3.47
CA ASP A 345 21.47 -0.53 -2.57
C ASP A 345 20.67 0.72 -2.17
N PHE A 346 20.04 0.65 -1.01
CA PHE A 346 19.14 1.70 -0.55
C PHE A 346 19.91 2.95 -0.14
N GLU A 347 19.58 4.07 -0.77
CA GLU A 347 20.26 5.35 -0.57
C GLU A 347 20.08 5.85 0.88
N ASP A 348 21.19 6.19 1.51
CA ASP A 348 21.23 6.71 2.90
C ASP A 348 20.45 5.87 3.94
N ALA A 349 20.29 4.56 3.71
CA ALA A 349 19.64 3.68 4.67
C ALA A 349 20.60 3.35 5.83
N SER A 350 20.11 3.51 7.07
CA SER A 350 20.85 3.05 8.24
C SER A 350 21.00 1.52 8.25
N PRO A 351 21.91 0.97 9.07
CA PRO A 351 22.00 -0.49 9.25
C PRO A 351 20.68 -1.12 9.70
N ALA A 352 19.89 -0.43 10.54
CA ALA A 352 18.59 -0.89 11.01
C ALA A 352 17.58 -0.95 9.86
N ALA A 353 17.49 0.11 9.06
CA ALA A 353 16.61 0.15 7.88
C ALA A 353 16.98 -0.91 6.85
N SER A 354 18.27 -1.07 6.54
CA SER A 354 18.75 -2.10 5.60
C SER A 354 18.43 -3.52 6.09
N ALA A 355 18.58 -3.79 7.39
CA ALA A 355 18.21 -5.05 8.00
C ALA A 355 16.69 -5.28 7.96
N ALA A 356 15.90 -4.23 8.25
CA ALA A 356 14.45 -4.27 8.22
C ALA A 356 13.92 -4.58 6.81
N LEU A 357 14.44 -3.90 5.77
CA LEU A 357 14.06 -4.16 4.38
C LEU A 357 14.43 -5.59 3.95
N THR A 358 15.58 -6.10 4.42
CA THR A 358 15.98 -7.49 4.19
C THR A 358 15.02 -8.48 4.86
N ALA A 359 14.59 -8.20 6.09
CA ALA A 359 13.66 -9.05 6.84
C ALA A 359 12.27 -9.06 6.16
N PHE A 360 11.75 -7.89 5.77
CA PHE A 360 10.49 -7.81 5.03
C PHE A 360 10.55 -8.50 3.65
N ALA A 361 11.67 -8.34 2.93
CA ALA A 361 11.86 -9.06 1.66
C ALA A 361 11.86 -10.58 1.84
N ALA A 362 12.42 -11.08 2.94
CA ALA A 362 12.37 -12.51 3.27
C ALA A 362 10.94 -12.98 3.61
N ASP A 363 10.14 -12.15 4.28
CA ASP A 363 8.75 -12.46 4.63
C ASP A 363 7.83 -12.55 3.40
N LEU A 364 8.14 -11.84 2.31
CA LEU A 364 7.40 -11.96 1.05
C LEU A 364 7.39 -13.40 0.51
N ALA A 365 8.45 -14.17 0.75
CA ALA A 365 8.50 -15.58 0.36
C ALA A 365 7.53 -16.48 1.14
N ASN A 366 7.00 -16.00 2.28
CA ASN A 366 6.08 -16.70 3.15
C ASN A 366 4.61 -16.28 2.96
N VAL A 367 4.34 -15.35 2.04
CA VAL A 367 2.99 -14.88 1.75
C VAL A 367 2.08 -16.04 1.36
N SER A 368 0.96 -16.18 2.06
CA SER A 368 -0.01 -17.23 1.74
C SER A 368 -0.71 -16.95 0.42
N PRO A 369 -1.11 -17.99 -0.35
CA PRO A 369 -1.92 -17.80 -1.56
C PRO A 369 -3.22 -17.03 -1.31
N ILE A 370 -3.82 -17.20 -0.11
CA ILE A 370 -5.04 -16.47 0.30
C ILE A 370 -4.74 -14.98 0.41
N ALA A 371 -3.65 -14.60 1.09
CA ALA A 371 -3.25 -13.21 1.24
C ALA A 371 -2.95 -12.55 -0.10
N PHE A 372 -2.26 -13.27 -1.00
CA PHE A 372 -1.97 -12.77 -2.35
C PHE A 372 -3.24 -12.55 -3.18
N ALA A 373 -4.17 -13.52 -3.18
CA ALA A 373 -5.44 -13.39 -3.88
C ALA A 373 -6.30 -12.25 -3.31
N TYR A 374 -6.31 -12.12 -1.98
CA TYR A 374 -7.10 -11.08 -1.30
C TYR A 374 -6.64 -9.65 -1.63
N GLN A 375 -5.33 -9.45 -1.87
CA GLN A 375 -4.82 -8.15 -2.26
C GLN A 375 -5.36 -7.67 -3.62
N GLY A 376 -5.52 -8.56 -4.59
CA GLY A 376 -6.07 -8.24 -5.92
C GLY A 376 -7.60 -8.34 -6.01
N TYR A 377 -8.28 -8.77 -4.96
CA TYR A 377 -9.73 -8.94 -4.99
C TYR A 377 -10.45 -7.59 -5.04
N ALA A 378 -11.31 -7.39 -6.05
CA ALA A 378 -12.01 -6.12 -6.27
C ALA A 378 -12.88 -5.67 -5.07
N GLY A 379 -13.42 -6.63 -4.30
CA GLY A 379 -14.22 -6.34 -3.10
C GLY A 379 -13.41 -6.11 -1.82
N ASN A 380 -12.07 -6.15 -1.86
CA ASN A 380 -11.25 -6.11 -0.65
C ASN A 380 -11.43 -4.81 0.16
N ARG A 381 -11.66 -3.66 -0.49
CA ARG A 381 -11.87 -2.38 0.21
C ARG A 381 -13.14 -2.36 1.05
N ALA A 382 -14.23 -2.92 0.51
CA ALA A 382 -15.47 -3.08 1.27
C ALA A 382 -15.22 -3.99 2.50
N MET A 383 -14.54 -5.12 2.31
CA MET A 383 -14.20 -6.05 3.38
C MET A 383 -13.29 -5.40 4.43
N PHE A 384 -12.27 -4.62 4.02
CA PHE A 384 -11.42 -3.86 4.96
C PHE A 384 -12.22 -2.83 5.75
N GLY A 385 -13.09 -2.07 5.10
CA GLY A 385 -13.94 -1.07 5.74
C GLY A 385 -14.88 -1.67 6.77
N ILE A 386 -15.59 -2.74 6.40
CA ILE A 386 -16.49 -3.49 7.28
C ILE A 386 -15.73 -4.05 8.50
N THR A 387 -14.54 -4.64 8.28
CA THR A 387 -13.69 -5.14 9.36
C THR A 387 -13.36 -4.05 10.37
N VAL A 388 -12.87 -2.91 9.89
CA VAL A 388 -12.49 -1.78 10.76
C VAL A 388 -13.67 -1.27 11.55
N GLU A 389 -14.80 -1.03 10.91
CA GLU A 389 -15.98 -0.48 11.56
C GLU A 389 -16.51 -1.41 12.65
N ARG A 390 -16.70 -2.69 12.33
CA ARG A 390 -17.33 -3.63 13.26
C ARG A 390 -16.41 -4.05 14.41
N LEU A 391 -15.10 -4.24 14.15
CA LEU A 391 -14.14 -4.49 15.23
C LEU A 391 -14.01 -3.28 16.15
N SER A 392 -13.98 -2.05 15.61
CA SER A 392 -13.97 -0.85 16.46
C SER A 392 -15.19 -0.77 17.36
N GLN A 393 -16.40 -1.07 16.85
CA GLN A 393 -17.61 -1.11 17.66
C GLN A 393 -17.55 -2.17 18.76
N ALA A 394 -16.96 -3.34 18.49
CA ALA A 394 -16.75 -4.34 19.53
C ALA A 394 -15.74 -3.86 20.59
N ILE A 395 -14.60 -3.30 20.17
CA ILE A 395 -13.56 -2.77 21.08
C ILE A 395 -14.09 -1.67 22.01
N VAL A 396 -14.97 -0.80 21.53
CA VAL A 396 -15.57 0.24 22.38
C VAL A 396 -16.77 -0.23 23.18
N GLY A 397 -17.22 -1.48 22.98
CA GLY A 397 -18.33 -2.10 23.71
C GLY A 397 -19.72 -1.69 23.21
N GLU A 398 -19.83 -1.13 21.99
CA GLU A 398 -21.12 -0.88 21.32
C GLU A 398 -21.78 -2.17 20.85
N LEU A 399 -20.97 -3.17 20.49
CA LEU A 399 -21.38 -4.50 20.08
C LEU A 399 -20.61 -5.56 20.88
N THR A 400 -21.21 -6.70 21.09
CA THR A 400 -20.46 -7.91 21.43
C THR A 400 -19.68 -8.39 20.19
N VAL A 401 -18.62 -9.16 20.35
CA VAL A 401 -17.88 -9.75 19.22
C VAL A 401 -18.82 -10.55 18.32
N ALA A 402 -19.72 -11.34 18.88
CA ALA A 402 -20.71 -12.12 18.13
C ALA A 402 -21.63 -11.24 17.27
N GLU A 403 -22.14 -10.12 17.82
CA GLU A 403 -22.96 -9.16 17.07
C GLU A 403 -22.15 -8.45 15.97
N ALA A 404 -20.87 -8.14 16.23
CA ALA A 404 -19.96 -7.55 15.22
C ALA A 404 -19.75 -8.50 14.03
N LEU A 405 -19.49 -9.78 14.30
CA LEU A 405 -19.32 -10.82 13.27
C LEU A 405 -20.60 -11.04 12.44
N GLU A 406 -21.78 -11.09 13.11
CA GLU A 406 -23.06 -11.16 12.40
C GLU A 406 -23.29 -9.97 11.48
N ARG A 407 -22.97 -8.77 11.94
CA ARG A 407 -23.08 -7.54 11.11
C ARG A 407 -22.06 -7.53 9.97
N MET A 408 -20.83 -8.00 10.18
CA MET A 408 -19.84 -8.11 9.10
C MET A 408 -20.38 -8.96 7.95
N THR A 409 -21.02 -10.08 8.28
CA THR A 409 -21.63 -10.96 7.25
C THR A 409 -22.72 -10.25 6.48
N SER A 410 -23.68 -9.63 7.19
CA SER A 410 -24.80 -8.93 6.54
C SER A 410 -24.37 -7.69 5.74
N ASP A 411 -23.36 -6.95 6.22
CA ASP A 411 -22.84 -5.77 5.51
C ASP A 411 -22.11 -6.16 4.23
N LEU A 412 -21.35 -7.28 4.26
CA LEU A 412 -20.69 -7.80 3.06
C LEU A 412 -21.71 -8.27 2.02
N GLU A 413 -22.76 -9.00 2.44
CA GLU A 413 -23.86 -9.39 1.55
C GLU A 413 -24.52 -8.18 0.88
N ALA A 414 -24.75 -7.09 1.64
CA ALA A 414 -25.32 -5.86 1.12
C ALA A 414 -24.36 -5.18 0.11
N ALA A 415 -23.08 -5.05 0.44
CA ALA A 415 -22.09 -4.44 -0.44
C ALA A 415 -21.93 -5.22 -1.76
N MET A 416 -21.92 -6.55 -1.70
CA MET A 416 -21.86 -7.40 -2.89
C MET A 416 -23.12 -7.30 -3.77
N ALA A 417 -24.29 -7.06 -3.16
CA ALA A 417 -25.53 -6.87 -3.92
C ALA A 417 -25.59 -5.51 -4.65
N GLU A 418 -24.96 -4.48 -4.08
CA GLU A 418 -24.88 -3.14 -4.69
C GLU A 418 -23.89 -3.07 -5.86
N SER A 419 -22.89 -3.96 -5.90
CA SER A 419 -21.86 -4.00 -6.94
C SER A 419 -22.26 -4.81 -8.18
N GLN A 420 -23.45 -5.47 -8.20
CA GLN A 420 -24.01 -6.24 -9.31
C GLN A 420 -25.01 -5.41 -10.12
#